data_26d10684982a1966cd039f4e1f620b15
#
_entry.id   26d10684982a1966cd039f4e1f620b15
#
_cell.length_a   1.000
_cell.length_b   1.000
_cell.length_c   1.000
_cell.angle_alpha   90.00
_cell.angle_beta   90.00
_cell.angle_gamma   90.00
#
_symmetry.space_group_name_H-M   'P 1'
#
loop_
_entity.id
_entity.type
_entity.pdbx_description
1 polymer ?
#
loop_
_entity_poly.entity_id
_entity_poly.type
_entity_poly.pdbx_seq_one_letter_code
_entity_poly.pdbx_strand_id
1 'polypeptide(L)'
;MNSAVINRTNWSKSNTSVCYNDSTNCSTISLHGHQIATVDHNTKAVKLDSCGYETVTTKSRLNALLSEVMYGAKVFQKNWNWFVSMYNQTESFSDGMILLDHGNRLEVV
;
A
#
# COMPACT_ATOMS: atom_id res chain seq x y z
N MET A 1 9.89 1.44 -8.80
CA MET A 1 8.57 1.67 -8.19
C MET A 1 8.43 3.09 -7.64
N ASN A 2 9.51 3.63 -7.12
CA ASN A 2 9.42 4.81 -6.27
C ASN A 2 8.72 6.03 -6.87
N SER A 3 8.97 6.41 -8.10
CA SER A 3 8.29 7.57 -8.68
C SER A 3 7.10 7.21 -9.56
N ALA A 4 6.92 5.93 -9.90
CA ALA A 4 5.89 5.51 -10.85
C ALA A 4 4.47 5.74 -10.30
N VAL A 5 4.24 5.49 -9.01
CA VAL A 5 2.92 5.68 -8.40
C VAL A 5 2.59 7.18 -8.35
N ILE A 6 3.50 8.01 -7.87
CA ILE A 6 3.31 9.47 -7.77
C ILE A 6 3.12 10.08 -9.16
N ASN A 7 3.93 9.64 -10.13
CA ASN A 7 3.87 10.16 -11.50
C ASN A 7 2.74 9.54 -12.34
N ARG A 8 1.99 8.61 -11.79
CA ARG A 8 0.86 7.95 -12.47
C ARG A 8 1.31 7.31 -13.77
N THR A 9 2.39 6.54 -13.70
CA THR A 9 2.96 5.85 -14.86
C THR A 9 3.03 4.35 -14.60
N ASN A 10 3.16 3.60 -15.70
CA ASN A 10 3.38 2.16 -15.61
C ASN A 10 4.87 1.90 -15.39
N TRP A 11 5.17 0.85 -14.63
CA TRP A 11 6.53 0.47 -14.31
C TRP A 11 6.57 -1.01 -13.94
N SER A 12 7.63 -1.67 -14.34
CA SER A 12 7.84 -3.05 -13.87
C SER A 12 9.31 -3.36 -13.80
N LYS A 13 9.71 -4.14 -12.80
CA LYS A 13 11.06 -4.63 -12.62
C LYS A 13 11.01 -5.89 -11.77
N SER A 14 11.65 -6.95 -12.27
CA SER A 14 11.68 -8.24 -11.58
C SER A 14 10.24 -8.73 -11.34
N ASN A 15 9.87 -8.90 -10.08
CA ASN A 15 8.56 -9.43 -9.68
C ASN A 15 7.56 -8.37 -9.26
N THR A 16 7.91 -7.08 -9.39
CA THR A 16 7.07 -5.97 -8.94
C THR A 16 6.64 -5.11 -10.12
N SER A 17 5.37 -4.73 -10.17
CA SER A 17 4.86 -3.86 -11.22
C SER A 17 3.90 -2.81 -10.67
N VAL A 18 3.83 -1.67 -11.35
CA VAL A 18 2.87 -0.60 -11.10
C VAL A 18 2.08 -0.38 -12.39
N CYS A 19 0.77 -0.42 -12.31
CA CYS A 19 -0.11 -0.20 -13.44
C CYS A 19 -1.06 0.96 -13.12
N TYR A 20 -1.00 2.01 -13.92
CA TYR A 20 -1.90 3.16 -13.76
C TYR A 20 -3.07 3.03 -14.72
N ASN A 21 -4.29 3.24 -14.21
CA ASN A 21 -5.52 3.27 -15.00
C ASN A 21 -6.09 4.69 -14.96
N ASP A 22 -6.04 5.38 -16.10
CA ASP A 22 -6.49 6.78 -16.19
C ASP A 22 -8.02 6.92 -16.12
N SER A 23 -8.76 5.88 -16.46
CA SER A 23 -10.23 5.89 -16.36
C SER A 23 -10.69 5.98 -14.90
N THR A 24 -10.01 5.31 -14.00
CA THR A 24 -10.32 5.31 -12.57
C THR A 24 -9.41 6.23 -11.77
N ASN A 25 -8.33 6.71 -12.37
CA ASN A 25 -7.28 7.48 -11.70
C ASN A 25 -6.69 6.72 -10.50
N CYS A 26 -6.44 5.44 -10.69
CA CYS A 26 -5.89 4.55 -9.67
C CYS A 26 -4.61 3.90 -10.16
N SER A 27 -3.67 3.69 -9.24
CA SER A 27 -2.47 2.88 -9.49
C SER A 27 -2.58 1.58 -8.72
N THR A 28 -2.28 0.48 -9.39
CA THR A 28 -2.28 -0.86 -8.79
C THR A 28 -0.85 -1.39 -8.73
N ILE A 29 -0.45 -1.86 -7.57
CA ILE A 29 0.88 -2.42 -7.33
C ILE A 29 0.74 -3.93 -7.19
N SER A 30 1.52 -4.67 -7.99
CA SER A 30 1.48 -6.13 -7.99
C SER A 30 2.86 -6.69 -7.66
N LEU A 31 2.87 -7.80 -6.93
CA LEU A 31 4.06 -8.58 -6.61
C LEU A 31 3.80 -10.01 -7.06
N HIS A 32 4.65 -10.53 -7.96
CA HIS A 32 4.46 -11.85 -8.58
C HIS A 32 3.07 -12.00 -9.22
N GLY A 33 2.54 -10.92 -9.82
CA GLY A 33 1.21 -10.94 -10.44
C GLY A 33 0.06 -10.81 -9.47
N HIS A 34 0.28 -10.73 -8.15
CA HIS A 34 -0.75 -10.53 -7.15
C HIS A 34 -0.87 -9.07 -6.79
N GLN A 35 -2.07 -8.52 -6.83
CA GLN A 35 -2.31 -7.11 -6.52
C GLN A 35 -2.24 -6.90 -5.00
N ILE A 36 -1.16 -6.29 -4.53
CA ILE A 36 -0.93 -6.07 -3.10
C ILE A 36 -1.39 -4.70 -2.62
N ALA A 37 -1.59 -3.75 -3.53
CA ALA A 37 -2.06 -2.43 -3.14
C ALA A 37 -2.72 -1.71 -4.32
N THR A 38 -3.64 -0.80 -4.00
CA THR A 38 -4.25 0.11 -4.95
C THR A 38 -4.28 1.50 -4.33
N VAL A 39 -3.84 2.51 -5.09
CA VAL A 39 -3.87 3.91 -4.66
C VAL A 39 -4.91 4.64 -5.51
N ASP A 40 -5.92 5.22 -4.85
CA ASP A 40 -6.91 6.07 -5.51
C ASP A 40 -6.39 7.51 -5.45
N HIS A 41 -5.99 8.04 -6.59
CA HIS A 41 -5.42 9.39 -6.67
C HIS A 41 -6.46 10.50 -6.45
N ASN A 42 -7.75 10.18 -6.57
CA ASN A 42 -8.82 11.15 -6.31
C ASN A 42 -9.03 11.38 -4.82
N THR A 43 -9.09 10.30 -4.05
CA THR A 43 -9.35 10.35 -2.60
C THR A 43 -8.09 10.21 -1.76
N LYS A 44 -7.00 9.77 -2.38
CA LYS A 44 -5.73 9.39 -1.75
C LYS A 44 -5.86 8.19 -0.83
N ALA A 45 -6.94 7.42 -0.94
CA ALA A 45 -7.11 6.18 -0.20
C ALA A 45 -6.13 5.13 -0.72
N VAL A 46 -5.61 4.31 0.19
CA VAL A 46 -4.66 3.23 -0.14
C VAL A 46 -5.25 1.92 0.36
N LYS A 47 -5.51 1.00 -0.56
CA LYS A 47 -5.97 -0.35 -0.22
C LYS A 47 -4.76 -1.28 -0.17
N LEU A 48 -4.68 -2.09 0.88
CA LEU A 48 -3.58 -3.04 1.09
C LEU A 48 -4.10 -4.47 1.11
N ASP A 49 -3.31 -5.39 0.57
CA ASP A 49 -3.65 -6.80 0.53
C ASP A 49 -2.36 -7.62 0.48
N SER A 50 -2.26 -8.65 1.32
CA SER A 50 -1.11 -9.55 1.27
C SER A 50 -1.31 -10.68 0.25
N CYS A 51 -2.52 -10.86 -0.25
CA CYS A 51 -2.91 -11.96 -1.12
C CYS A 51 -2.60 -13.33 -0.49
N GLY A 52 -2.61 -13.40 0.83
CA GLY A 52 -2.25 -14.62 1.56
C GLY A 52 -0.75 -14.85 1.71
N TYR A 53 0.08 -13.95 1.19
CA TYR A 53 1.54 -14.07 1.24
C TYR A 53 2.12 -13.05 2.22
N GLU A 54 2.01 -13.31 3.51
CA GLU A 54 2.56 -12.43 4.55
C GLU A 54 4.07 -12.66 4.68
N THR A 55 4.83 -12.23 3.66
CA THR A 55 6.27 -12.42 3.57
C THR A 55 7.02 -11.12 3.81
N VAL A 56 8.33 -11.23 4.08
CA VAL A 56 9.21 -10.07 4.22
C VAL A 56 9.19 -9.23 2.94
N THR A 57 9.17 -9.88 1.77
CA THR A 57 9.14 -9.17 0.49
C THR A 57 7.85 -8.37 0.31
N THR A 58 6.68 -8.97 0.61
CA THR A 58 5.40 -8.27 0.53
C THR A 58 5.40 -7.05 1.46
N LYS A 59 5.81 -7.24 2.71
CA LYS A 59 5.88 -6.16 3.70
C LYS A 59 6.82 -5.04 3.23
N SER A 60 7.97 -5.39 2.67
CA SER A 60 8.93 -4.42 2.15
C SER A 60 8.33 -3.58 1.02
N ARG A 61 7.59 -4.20 0.11
CA ARG A 61 6.95 -3.48 -1.00
C ARG A 61 5.83 -2.57 -0.52
N LEU A 62 5.01 -3.04 0.44
CA LEU A 62 3.97 -2.21 1.02
C LEU A 62 4.56 -1.00 1.74
N ASN A 63 5.64 -1.17 2.49
CA ASN A 63 6.30 -0.08 3.17
C ASN A 63 6.95 0.92 2.20
N ALA A 64 7.53 0.43 1.11
CA ALA A 64 8.07 1.30 0.08
C ALA A 64 6.98 2.18 -0.55
N LEU A 65 5.81 1.59 -0.82
CA LEU A 65 4.66 2.33 -1.32
C LEU A 65 4.18 3.37 -0.31
N LEU A 66 3.96 2.95 0.94
CA LEU A 66 3.42 3.84 1.97
C LEU A 66 4.34 5.03 2.24
N SER A 67 5.67 4.84 2.18
CA SER A 67 6.60 5.94 2.36
C SER A 67 6.48 7.01 1.28
N GLU A 68 5.94 6.66 0.11
CA GLU A 68 5.72 7.61 -0.98
C GLU A 68 4.37 8.31 -0.89
N VAL A 69 3.30 7.55 -0.64
CA VAL A 69 1.93 8.05 -0.78
C VAL A 69 1.27 8.38 0.54
N MET A 70 1.80 7.86 1.65
CA MET A 70 1.23 8.06 2.99
C MET A 70 2.38 8.06 4.00
N TYR A 71 3.20 9.10 3.95
CA TYR A 71 4.41 9.22 4.75
C TYR A 71 4.09 9.10 6.24
N GLY A 72 4.83 8.25 6.94
CA GLY A 72 4.61 7.96 8.35
C GLY A 72 3.82 6.70 8.61
N ALA A 73 3.09 6.19 7.63
CA ALA A 73 2.41 4.90 7.75
C ALA A 73 3.38 3.76 7.48
N LYS A 74 3.23 2.67 8.20
CA LYS A 74 4.04 1.48 7.96
C LYS A 74 3.31 0.21 8.36
N VAL A 75 3.68 -0.89 7.70
CA VAL A 75 3.28 -2.25 8.04
C VAL A 75 4.41 -2.89 8.83
N PHE A 76 4.09 -3.51 9.95
CA PHE A 76 5.09 -4.21 10.75
C PHE A 76 4.52 -5.50 11.33
N GLN A 77 5.39 -6.36 11.82
CA GLN A 77 5.03 -7.65 12.39
C GLN A 77 5.43 -7.68 13.87
N LYS A 78 4.52 -8.18 14.71
CA LYS A 78 4.78 -8.40 16.12
C LYS A 78 4.01 -9.63 16.57
N ASN A 79 4.70 -10.56 17.25
CA ASN A 79 4.10 -11.82 17.72
C ASN A 79 3.39 -12.57 16.59
N TRP A 80 4.04 -12.63 15.41
CA TRP A 80 3.56 -13.31 14.19
C TRP A 80 2.34 -12.66 13.54
N ASN A 81 1.83 -11.55 14.06
CA ASN A 81 0.72 -10.83 13.49
C ASN A 81 1.20 -9.55 12.80
N TRP A 82 0.54 -9.19 11.70
CA TRP A 82 0.82 -7.96 10.98
C TRP A 82 -0.07 -6.82 11.47
N PHE A 83 0.51 -5.61 11.50
CA PHE A 83 -0.16 -4.39 11.92
C PHE A 83 0.18 -3.25 10.99
N VAL A 84 -0.68 -2.23 10.95
CA VAL A 84 -0.42 -0.95 10.29
C VAL A 84 -0.43 0.13 11.36
N SER A 85 0.55 1.04 11.32
CA SER A 85 0.60 2.15 12.27
C SER A 85 0.81 3.48 11.56
N MET A 86 0.18 4.54 12.10
CA MET A 86 0.35 5.93 11.69
C MET A 86 -0.22 6.83 12.80
N TYR A 87 0.40 7.98 13.06
CA TYR A 87 -0.07 8.94 14.07
C TYR A 87 -0.25 8.33 15.46
N ASN A 88 0.64 7.44 15.86
CA ASN A 88 0.55 6.69 17.13
C ASN A 88 -0.69 5.78 17.23
N GLN A 89 -1.37 5.54 16.12
CA GLN A 89 -2.45 4.56 16.02
C GLN A 89 -1.88 3.27 15.48
N THR A 90 -2.37 2.14 15.98
CA THR A 90 -1.99 0.81 15.50
C THR A 90 -3.26 0.01 15.24
N GLU A 91 -3.37 -0.53 14.03
CA GLU A 91 -4.52 -1.34 13.61
C GLU A 91 -4.02 -2.70 13.13
N SER A 92 -4.80 -3.74 13.37
CA SER A 92 -4.49 -5.06 12.84
C SER A 92 -4.57 -5.03 11.32
N PHE A 93 -3.58 -5.62 10.66
CA PHE A 93 -3.60 -5.76 9.20
C PHE A 93 -4.65 -6.79 8.79
N SER A 94 -5.47 -6.44 7.82
CA SER A 94 -6.37 -7.38 7.17
C SER A 94 -6.37 -7.14 5.67
N ASP A 95 -6.48 -8.22 4.91
CA ASP A 95 -6.48 -8.14 3.45
C ASP A 95 -7.69 -7.34 2.96
N GLY A 96 -7.43 -6.39 2.06
CA GLY A 96 -8.46 -5.52 1.52
C GLY A 96 -8.75 -4.28 2.38
N MET A 97 -8.01 -4.07 3.47
CA MET A 97 -8.20 -2.88 4.29
C MET A 97 -7.86 -1.62 3.50
N ILE A 98 -8.61 -0.54 3.75
CA ILE A 98 -8.42 0.73 3.08
C ILE A 98 -7.98 1.76 4.11
N LEU A 99 -6.87 2.45 3.83
CA LEU A 99 -6.30 3.45 4.71
C LEU A 99 -6.63 4.85 4.19
N LEU A 100 -7.09 5.72 5.09
CA LEU A 100 -7.35 7.12 4.82
C LEU A 100 -6.57 7.97 5.81
N ASP A 101 -5.77 8.90 5.29
CA ASP A 101 -4.98 9.84 6.09
C ASP A 101 -5.73 11.15 6.20
N HIS A 102 -6.14 11.50 7.42
CA HIS A 102 -6.87 12.75 7.70
C HIS A 102 -5.97 13.88 8.17
N GLY A 103 -4.65 13.72 8.04
CA GLY A 103 -3.66 14.73 8.43
C GLY A 103 -3.28 14.71 9.90
N ASN A 104 -4.12 14.18 10.77
CA ASN A 104 -3.85 14.05 12.21
C ASN A 104 -4.29 12.70 12.76
N ARG A 105 -4.94 11.86 11.97
CA ARG A 105 -5.36 10.53 12.38
C ARG A 105 -5.47 9.62 11.17
N LEU A 106 -5.36 8.33 11.41
CA LEU A 106 -5.57 7.28 10.41
C LEU A 106 -6.97 6.73 10.55
N GLU A 107 -7.68 6.60 9.44
CA GLU A 107 -8.94 5.88 9.38
C GLU A 107 -8.74 4.59 8.60
N VAL A 108 -9.25 3.48 9.10
CA VAL A 108 -9.25 2.17 8.43
C VAL A 108 -10.69 1.80 8.11
N VAL A 109 -10.90 1.49 6.84
CA VAL A 109 -12.24 1.12 6.36
C VAL A 109 -12.30 -0.37 6.02
#